data_92f4223fae40842d77a6ecff1fafbd8e
#
_entry.id   92f4223fae40842d77a6ecff1fafbd8e
#
_cell.length_a   1.000
_cell.length_b   1.000
_cell.length_c   1.000
_cell.angle_alpha   90.00
_cell.angle_beta   90.00
_cell.angle_gamma   90.00
#
_symmetry.space_group_name_H-M   'P 1'
#
loop_
_entity.id
_entity.type
_entity.pdbx_description
1 polymer ?
#
loop_
_entity_poly.entity_id
_entity_poly.type
_entity_poly.pdbx_seq_one_letter_code
_entity_poly.pdbx_strand_id
1 'polypeptide(L)'
;MDVVLPCLDEARALPWVLGRIPAGWRAVVVDNGSRDGSARIAADLGATVVAEPRRGFGAACHAGLLAADAEFVCFLDCDGSLDPAQLPRVVDPVLAGTADLVLGRRRPVSFGAWPPHARLANLVLARRLRAVTGADLHDLGPMRAARRERLLALGLGDRRSGYPLEAVLSASAAGMRIAEVPVDYRPRAGRSKVTGTVRGTRQAVRDMRRVLAAPPPTLLLITKAPQPGRSKTRLTPAFTPEQAADLAGAALADTLAALALVPAGRRLLVLDGEPGRWLPPGWEVVPQCGGGLDRRIAAAFAHAARLAPRAPALLVGSDTPQLDPAALAAPLSATERPGADAWFGPAEDGGFWALGLARPDARLAERLLHGVPMSTAETGRRVRERLAAHGLVVRELPALLDVDGPDDAARVAALAPGTRFAARLREYAPAPGPAR
;
A
#
# COMPACT_ATOMS: atom_id res chain seq x y z
N MET A 1 20.94 5.52 2.70
CA MET A 1 20.34 5.31 1.37
C MET A 1 20.61 3.89 0.94
N ASP A 2 19.58 3.13 0.57
CA ASP A 2 19.74 1.76 0.05
C ASP A 2 19.40 1.72 -1.43
N VAL A 3 20.25 1.02 -2.21
CA VAL A 3 20.07 0.82 -3.64
C VAL A 3 19.74 -0.63 -3.90
N VAL A 4 18.48 -0.90 -4.21
CA VAL A 4 17.97 -2.23 -4.53
C VAL A 4 18.26 -2.55 -5.99
N LEU A 5 18.95 -3.65 -6.20
CA LEU A 5 19.49 -4.13 -7.46
C LEU A 5 18.96 -5.52 -7.78
N PRO A 6 17.79 -5.65 -8.46
CA PRO A 6 17.30 -6.94 -8.93
C PRO A 6 18.30 -7.58 -9.89
N CYS A 7 18.78 -8.77 -9.58
CA CYS A 7 19.85 -9.44 -10.30
C CYS A 7 19.43 -10.83 -10.78
N LEU A 8 19.69 -11.12 -12.06
CA LEU A 8 19.55 -12.45 -12.64
C LEU A 8 20.55 -12.63 -13.79
N ASP A 9 21.61 -13.38 -13.55
CA ASP A 9 22.69 -13.63 -14.51
C ASP A 9 23.30 -12.33 -15.08
N GLU A 10 23.83 -11.46 -14.21
CA GLU A 10 24.43 -10.17 -14.56
C GLU A 10 25.91 -10.04 -14.09
N ALA A 11 26.61 -11.17 -13.96
CA ALA A 11 28.02 -11.22 -13.50
C ALA A 11 28.94 -10.25 -14.23
N ARG A 12 28.72 -10.02 -15.53
CA ARG A 12 29.55 -9.13 -16.35
C ARG A 12 29.35 -7.63 -16.05
N ALA A 13 28.13 -7.24 -15.67
CA ALA A 13 27.79 -5.84 -15.44
C ALA A 13 28.02 -5.41 -13.98
N LEU A 14 27.87 -6.34 -13.03
CA LEU A 14 27.93 -6.06 -11.59
C LEU A 14 29.19 -5.28 -11.13
N PRO A 15 30.42 -5.60 -11.56
CA PRO A 15 31.59 -4.82 -11.12
C PRO A 15 31.49 -3.35 -11.51
N TRP A 16 31.03 -3.07 -12.72
CA TRP A 16 30.85 -1.69 -13.18
C TRP A 16 29.70 -0.98 -12.45
N VAL A 17 28.58 -1.69 -12.22
CA VAL A 17 27.41 -1.13 -11.52
C VAL A 17 27.76 -0.82 -10.07
N LEU A 18 28.33 -1.78 -9.34
CA LEU A 18 28.65 -1.62 -7.91
C LEU A 18 29.75 -0.59 -7.67
N GLY A 19 30.78 -0.56 -8.53
CA GLY A 19 31.86 0.41 -8.44
C GLY A 19 31.46 1.88 -8.71
N ARG A 20 30.21 2.12 -9.15
CA ARG A 20 29.70 3.47 -9.46
C ARG A 20 28.55 3.92 -8.56
N ILE A 21 28.15 3.09 -7.60
CA ILE A 21 27.20 3.51 -6.57
C ILE A 21 27.84 4.64 -5.73
N PRO A 22 27.10 5.73 -5.45
CA PRO A 22 27.62 6.83 -4.66
C PRO A 22 28.19 6.39 -3.31
N ALA A 23 29.31 6.99 -2.90
CA ALA A 23 29.97 6.66 -1.64
C ALA A 23 29.01 6.83 -0.45
N GLY A 24 29.04 5.88 0.50
CA GLY A 24 28.18 5.86 1.66
C GLY A 24 26.74 5.32 1.40
N TRP A 25 26.42 4.94 0.17
CA TRP A 25 25.16 4.28 -0.14
C TRP A 25 25.34 2.75 -0.11
N ARG A 26 24.38 2.03 0.45
CA ARG A 26 24.42 0.58 0.57
C ARG A 26 23.79 -0.09 -0.66
N ALA A 27 24.54 -0.96 -1.31
CA ALA A 27 24.03 -1.81 -2.37
C ALA A 27 23.33 -3.04 -1.79
N VAL A 28 22.08 -3.28 -2.17
CA VAL A 28 21.29 -4.48 -1.83
C VAL A 28 21.00 -5.23 -3.13
N VAL A 29 21.87 -6.19 -3.45
CA VAL A 29 21.74 -7.03 -4.66
C VAL A 29 20.80 -8.19 -4.34
N VAL A 30 19.69 -8.29 -5.08
CA VAL A 30 18.72 -9.35 -4.89
C VAL A 30 18.90 -10.41 -5.98
N ASP A 31 19.54 -11.50 -5.61
CA ASP A 31 19.74 -12.63 -6.52
C ASP A 31 18.45 -13.41 -6.72
N ASN A 32 17.93 -13.38 -7.93
CA ASN A 32 16.68 -14.08 -8.30
C ASN A 32 16.98 -15.44 -8.96
N GLY A 33 18.01 -16.13 -8.46
CA GLY A 33 18.44 -17.45 -8.86
C GLY A 33 19.41 -17.46 -10.05
N SER A 34 20.44 -16.62 -10.03
CA SER A 34 21.52 -16.59 -11.02
C SER A 34 22.35 -17.89 -11.02
N ARG A 35 22.94 -18.20 -12.16
CA ARG A 35 23.78 -19.38 -12.37
C ARG A 35 25.19 -19.04 -12.84
N ASP A 36 25.48 -17.76 -13.05
CA ASP A 36 26.72 -17.24 -13.62
C ASP A 36 27.71 -16.71 -12.57
N GLY A 37 27.40 -16.90 -11.27
CA GLY A 37 28.22 -16.41 -10.17
C GLY A 37 27.91 -14.97 -9.73
N SER A 38 26.84 -14.33 -10.24
CA SER A 38 26.43 -12.97 -9.89
C SER A 38 26.38 -12.73 -8.38
N ALA A 39 25.75 -13.64 -7.61
CA ALA A 39 25.61 -13.50 -6.16
C ALA A 39 26.98 -13.42 -5.44
N ARG A 40 27.92 -14.29 -5.83
CA ARG A 40 29.29 -14.30 -5.27
C ARG A 40 30.02 -13.01 -5.62
N ILE A 41 30.00 -12.61 -6.89
CA ILE A 41 30.65 -11.38 -7.35
C ILE A 41 30.12 -10.15 -6.59
N ALA A 42 28.81 -10.08 -6.38
CA ALA A 42 28.19 -9.00 -5.60
C ALA A 42 28.70 -8.97 -4.15
N ALA A 43 28.76 -10.12 -3.49
CA ALA A 43 29.26 -10.25 -2.12
C ALA A 43 30.76 -9.88 -2.03
N ASP A 44 31.59 -10.37 -2.96
CA ASP A 44 33.03 -10.05 -3.03
C ASP A 44 33.30 -8.55 -3.23
N LEU A 45 32.35 -7.84 -3.84
CA LEU A 45 32.39 -6.37 -4.04
C LEU A 45 31.72 -5.59 -2.89
N GLY A 46 31.36 -6.23 -1.78
CA GLY A 46 30.84 -5.60 -0.58
C GLY A 46 29.34 -5.27 -0.60
N ALA A 47 28.57 -5.78 -1.56
CA ALA A 47 27.13 -5.63 -1.56
C ALA A 47 26.45 -6.56 -0.55
N THR A 48 25.35 -6.12 0.05
CA THR A 48 24.44 -6.99 0.77
C THR A 48 23.70 -7.87 -0.25
N VAL A 49 23.84 -9.18 -0.17
CA VAL A 49 23.18 -10.13 -1.09
C VAL A 49 21.96 -10.75 -0.43
N VAL A 50 20.81 -10.64 -1.10
CA VAL A 50 19.54 -11.23 -0.68
C VAL A 50 19.13 -12.29 -1.71
N ALA A 51 18.85 -13.50 -1.27
CA ALA A 51 18.35 -14.56 -2.14
C ALA A 51 16.81 -14.50 -2.22
N GLU A 52 16.27 -14.41 -3.43
CA GLU A 52 14.82 -14.49 -3.69
C GLU A 52 14.51 -15.68 -4.60
N PRO A 53 14.00 -16.80 -4.03
CA PRO A 53 13.74 -18.02 -4.77
C PRO A 53 12.55 -17.90 -5.73
N ARG A 54 11.58 -17.03 -5.45
CA ARG A 54 10.44 -16.79 -6.31
C ARG A 54 10.87 -16.02 -7.56
N ARG A 55 10.86 -16.68 -8.71
CA ARG A 55 11.25 -16.06 -9.99
C ARG A 55 10.33 -14.89 -10.36
N GLY A 56 10.92 -13.74 -10.67
CA GLY A 56 10.20 -12.56 -11.16
C GLY A 56 10.88 -11.25 -10.76
N PHE A 57 10.86 -10.27 -11.67
CA PHE A 57 11.44 -8.94 -11.43
C PHE A 57 10.82 -8.26 -10.20
N GLY A 58 9.47 -8.30 -10.09
CA GLY A 58 8.77 -7.74 -8.94
C GLY A 58 9.07 -8.47 -7.64
N ALA A 59 9.33 -9.79 -7.67
CA ALA A 59 9.75 -10.54 -6.49
C ALA A 59 11.10 -10.04 -5.98
N ALA A 60 12.08 -9.88 -6.87
CA ALA A 60 13.38 -9.35 -6.51
C ALA A 60 13.31 -7.90 -6.00
N CYS A 61 12.55 -7.02 -6.67
CA CYS A 61 12.34 -5.65 -6.19
C CYS A 61 11.72 -5.63 -4.78
N HIS A 62 10.71 -6.46 -4.54
CA HIS A 62 10.01 -6.49 -3.26
C HIS A 62 10.88 -7.06 -2.13
N ALA A 63 11.61 -8.14 -2.39
CA ALA A 63 12.55 -8.70 -1.42
C ALA A 63 13.64 -7.69 -1.04
N GLY A 64 14.15 -6.94 -2.01
CA GLY A 64 15.10 -5.85 -1.75
C GLY A 64 14.50 -4.70 -0.94
N LEU A 65 13.25 -4.32 -1.21
CA LEU A 65 12.52 -3.31 -0.44
C LEU A 65 12.33 -3.73 1.03
N LEU A 66 12.05 -5.01 1.27
CA LEU A 66 11.94 -5.56 2.63
C LEU A 66 13.29 -5.61 3.35
N ALA A 67 14.37 -5.95 2.64
CA ALA A 67 15.72 -6.04 3.18
C ALA A 67 16.43 -4.68 3.33
N ALA A 68 15.87 -3.63 2.76
CA ALA A 68 16.35 -2.27 2.95
C ALA A 68 16.06 -1.79 4.37
N ASP A 69 16.99 -1.02 4.97
CA ASP A 69 16.83 -0.44 6.31
C ASP A 69 16.84 1.09 6.30
N ALA A 70 17.39 1.69 5.24
CA ALA A 70 17.47 3.15 5.13
C ALA A 70 16.08 3.77 4.91
N GLU A 71 15.91 5.01 5.35
CA GLU A 71 14.68 5.80 5.17
C GLU A 71 14.29 5.95 3.68
N PHE A 72 15.29 6.07 2.82
CA PHE A 72 15.09 6.23 1.38
C PHE A 72 15.66 5.03 0.63
N VAL A 73 14.96 4.61 -0.40
CA VAL A 73 15.34 3.49 -1.26
C VAL A 73 15.34 3.89 -2.72
N CYS A 74 16.35 3.40 -3.45
CA CYS A 74 16.43 3.48 -4.91
C CYS A 74 16.30 2.10 -5.51
N PHE A 75 15.80 2.03 -6.73
CA PHE A 75 15.84 0.83 -7.57
C PHE A 75 16.67 1.11 -8.81
N LEU A 76 17.45 0.14 -9.22
CA LEU A 76 18.31 0.22 -10.40
C LEU A 76 18.52 -1.18 -10.99
N ASP A 77 18.44 -1.31 -12.31
CA ASP A 77 18.76 -2.57 -12.99
C ASP A 77 20.27 -2.85 -12.95
N CYS A 78 20.65 -4.12 -12.75
CA CYS A 78 22.05 -4.59 -12.69
C CYS A 78 22.73 -4.74 -14.05
N ASP A 79 22.06 -4.47 -15.18
CA ASP A 79 22.52 -4.79 -16.53
C ASP A 79 23.46 -3.74 -17.17
N GLY A 80 23.81 -2.72 -16.40
CA GLY A 80 24.70 -1.63 -16.84
C GLY A 80 24.07 -0.65 -17.83
N SER A 81 22.75 -0.76 -18.09
CA SER A 81 22.06 0.16 -18.99
C SER A 81 21.83 1.55 -18.40
N LEU A 82 21.89 1.68 -17.09
CA LEU A 82 21.78 2.93 -16.33
C LEU A 82 23.03 3.15 -15.50
N ASP A 83 23.49 4.37 -15.43
CA ASP A 83 24.69 4.74 -14.67
C ASP A 83 24.32 5.02 -13.20
N PRO A 84 24.82 4.23 -12.24
CA PRO A 84 24.54 4.44 -10.82
C PRO A 84 24.99 5.81 -10.30
N ALA A 85 25.98 6.44 -10.92
CA ALA A 85 26.43 7.80 -10.58
C ALA A 85 25.33 8.86 -10.80
N GLN A 86 24.24 8.53 -11.50
CA GLN A 86 23.10 9.42 -11.70
C GLN A 86 21.96 9.21 -10.69
N LEU A 87 22.11 8.26 -9.76
CA LEU A 87 21.11 8.03 -8.69
C LEU A 87 20.79 9.30 -7.88
N PRO A 88 21.74 10.20 -7.55
CA PRO A 88 21.42 11.45 -6.87
C PRO A 88 20.34 12.27 -7.59
N ARG A 89 20.30 12.27 -8.92
CA ARG A 89 19.27 13.02 -9.68
C ARG A 89 17.84 12.59 -9.35
N VAL A 90 17.61 11.28 -9.13
CA VAL A 90 16.27 10.76 -8.77
C VAL A 90 16.00 10.86 -7.28
N VAL A 91 17.05 10.96 -6.47
CA VAL A 91 16.93 11.04 -5.01
C VAL A 91 16.71 12.47 -4.53
N ASP A 92 17.38 13.44 -5.12
CA ASP A 92 17.36 14.84 -4.67
C ASP A 92 15.92 15.41 -4.54
N PRO A 93 14.99 15.21 -5.48
CA PRO A 93 13.63 15.70 -5.32
C PRO A 93 12.86 15.02 -4.17
N VAL A 94 13.20 13.75 -3.83
CA VAL A 94 12.60 13.05 -2.69
C VAL A 94 13.14 13.58 -1.37
N LEU A 95 14.46 13.83 -1.30
CA LEU A 95 15.11 14.43 -0.12
C LEU A 95 14.62 15.85 0.13
N ALA A 96 14.47 16.64 -0.95
CA ALA A 96 13.93 17.99 -0.88
C ALA A 96 12.43 18.04 -0.55
N GLY A 97 11.76 16.89 -0.49
CA GLY A 97 10.31 16.81 -0.22
C GLY A 97 9.45 17.41 -1.33
N THR A 98 9.98 17.60 -2.56
CA THR A 98 9.23 18.12 -3.70
C THR A 98 8.47 17.03 -4.46
N ALA A 99 8.94 15.76 -4.35
CA ALA A 99 8.27 14.57 -4.88
C ALA A 99 8.31 13.44 -3.86
N ASP A 100 7.38 12.50 -3.95
CA ASP A 100 7.28 11.31 -3.09
C ASP A 100 7.77 10.05 -3.82
N LEU A 101 7.66 10.02 -5.16
CA LEU A 101 8.21 9.00 -6.05
C LEU A 101 8.83 9.68 -7.26
N VAL A 102 10.10 9.40 -7.55
CA VAL A 102 10.81 9.93 -8.71
C VAL A 102 11.22 8.80 -9.64
N LEU A 103 11.00 8.99 -10.94
CA LEU A 103 11.34 8.06 -12.02
C LEU A 103 12.46 8.67 -12.88
N GLY A 104 13.47 7.87 -13.18
CA GLY A 104 14.51 8.24 -14.15
C GLY A 104 14.01 8.05 -15.57
N ARG A 105 13.72 9.14 -16.28
CA ARG A 105 13.33 9.13 -17.70
C ARG A 105 14.54 8.81 -18.57
N ARG A 106 14.50 7.69 -19.28
CA ARG A 106 15.62 7.25 -20.13
C ARG A 106 15.89 8.18 -21.29
N ARG A 107 17.15 8.66 -21.40
CA ARG A 107 17.70 9.40 -22.51
C ARG A 107 18.76 8.55 -23.21
N PRO A 108 18.46 7.93 -24.37
CA PRO A 108 19.43 7.10 -25.09
C PRO A 108 20.68 7.89 -25.45
N VAL A 109 21.86 7.40 -25.03
CA VAL A 109 23.15 8.04 -25.32
C VAL A 109 23.71 7.68 -26.69
N SER A 110 23.17 6.65 -27.34
CA SER A 110 23.57 6.21 -28.67
C SER A 110 22.39 5.63 -29.44
N PHE A 111 22.54 5.64 -30.77
CA PHE A 111 21.60 4.96 -31.65
C PHE A 111 21.62 3.44 -31.34
N GLY A 112 20.47 2.83 -31.11
CA GLY A 112 20.36 1.41 -30.75
C GLY A 112 20.40 1.08 -29.25
N ALA A 113 20.73 2.04 -28.36
CA ALA A 113 20.64 1.82 -26.92
C ALA A 113 19.22 1.43 -26.47
N TRP A 114 18.20 1.91 -27.17
CA TRP A 114 16.80 1.59 -26.91
C TRP A 114 16.11 1.12 -28.19
N PRO A 115 15.75 -0.18 -28.31
CA PRO A 115 15.12 -0.72 -29.51
C PRO A 115 13.82 0.02 -29.85
N PRO A 116 13.55 0.34 -31.16
CA PRO A 116 12.38 1.13 -31.58
C PRO A 116 11.03 0.57 -31.10
N HIS A 117 10.85 -0.74 -31.17
CA HIS A 117 9.62 -1.39 -30.71
C HIS A 117 9.38 -1.22 -29.20
N ALA A 118 10.46 -1.28 -28.40
CA ALA A 118 10.38 -1.07 -26.94
C ALA A 118 10.09 0.39 -26.62
N ARG A 119 10.67 1.33 -27.39
CA ARG A 119 10.39 2.76 -27.29
C ARG A 119 8.95 3.09 -27.61
N LEU A 120 8.39 2.50 -28.66
CA LEU A 120 6.97 2.67 -29.03
C LEU A 120 6.05 2.10 -27.95
N ALA A 121 6.35 0.91 -27.44
CA ALA A 121 5.58 0.30 -26.35
C ALA A 121 5.58 1.18 -25.09
N ASN A 122 6.74 1.76 -24.74
CA ASN A 122 6.85 2.69 -23.63
C ASN A 122 6.05 3.98 -23.86
N LEU A 123 6.06 4.54 -25.06
CA LEU A 123 5.28 5.75 -25.39
C LEU A 123 3.78 5.52 -25.20
N VAL A 124 3.26 4.37 -25.66
CA VAL A 124 1.85 3.99 -25.47
C VAL A 124 1.53 3.84 -24.00
N LEU A 125 2.41 3.18 -23.24
CA LEU A 125 2.24 2.98 -21.80
C LEU A 125 2.29 4.32 -21.03
N ALA A 126 3.26 5.18 -21.32
CA ALA A 126 3.40 6.49 -20.71
C ALA A 126 2.16 7.38 -20.97
N ARG A 127 1.63 7.34 -22.22
CA ARG A 127 0.38 8.05 -22.54
C ARG A 127 -0.80 7.57 -21.69
N ARG A 128 -0.92 6.25 -21.49
CA ARG A 128 -1.95 5.67 -20.63
C ARG A 128 -1.75 6.05 -19.16
N LEU A 129 -0.50 6.02 -18.68
CA LEU A 129 -0.19 6.43 -17.32
C LEU A 129 -0.59 7.90 -17.08
N ARG A 130 -0.22 8.82 -17.98
CA ARG A 130 -0.66 10.23 -17.88
C ARG A 130 -2.17 10.36 -17.78
N ALA A 131 -2.90 9.64 -18.64
CA ALA A 131 -4.37 9.69 -18.66
C ALA A 131 -5.01 9.18 -17.35
N VAL A 132 -4.38 8.21 -16.67
CA VAL A 132 -4.91 7.62 -15.43
C VAL A 132 -4.43 8.36 -14.19
N THR A 133 -3.17 8.78 -14.17
CA THR A 133 -2.55 9.36 -12.96
C THR A 133 -2.61 10.89 -12.92
N GLY A 134 -2.79 11.55 -14.06
CA GLY A 134 -2.63 13.00 -14.18
C GLY A 134 -1.18 13.49 -14.08
N ALA A 135 -0.22 12.63 -13.75
CA ALA A 135 1.19 12.99 -13.65
C ALA A 135 1.84 13.08 -15.04
N ASP A 136 2.74 14.06 -15.24
CA ASP A 136 3.43 14.26 -16.52
C ASP A 136 4.56 13.25 -16.72
N LEU A 137 4.20 12.01 -17.04
CA LEU A 137 5.09 10.87 -17.19
C LEU A 137 5.33 10.56 -18.67
N HIS A 138 6.59 10.39 -19.06
CA HIS A 138 7.02 10.06 -20.42
C HIS A 138 7.67 8.68 -20.50
N ASP A 139 8.09 8.13 -19.37
CA ASP A 139 8.76 6.83 -19.29
C ASP A 139 8.35 6.06 -18.02
N LEU A 140 8.20 4.76 -18.14
CA LEU A 140 8.17 3.87 -17.00
C LEU A 140 9.61 3.44 -16.65
N GLY A 141 10.42 4.44 -16.26
CA GLY A 141 11.86 4.25 -16.04
C GLY A 141 12.17 3.22 -14.95
N PRO A 142 13.21 2.39 -15.12
CA PRO A 142 13.60 1.42 -14.11
C PRO A 142 14.36 2.04 -12.93
N MET A 143 15.08 3.16 -13.13
CA MET A 143 15.70 3.90 -12.03
C MET A 143 14.63 4.68 -11.27
N ARG A 144 14.56 4.52 -9.95
CA ARG A 144 13.49 5.10 -9.12
C ARG A 144 13.98 5.39 -7.72
N ALA A 145 13.37 6.40 -7.07
CA ALA A 145 13.62 6.72 -5.68
C ALA A 145 12.33 7.09 -4.96
N ALA A 146 12.22 6.68 -3.69
CA ALA A 146 11.14 7.06 -2.80
C ALA A 146 11.53 6.83 -1.34
N ARG A 147 10.68 7.31 -0.39
CA ARG A 147 10.75 6.85 1.01
C ARG A 147 10.34 5.39 1.10
N ARG A 148 11.15 4.59 1.78
CA ARG A 148 10.91 3.14 1.95
C ARG A 148 9.53 2.83 2.52
N GLU A 149 9.19 3.48 3.62
CA GLU A 149 7.90 3.30 4.31
C GLU A 149 6.70 3.59 3.38
N ARG A 150 6.79 4.67 2.58
CA ARG A 150 5.74 5.01 1.61
C ARG A 150 5.54 3.91 0.57
N LEU A 151 6.63 3.32 0.06
CA LEU A 151 6.53 2.21 -0.90
C LEU A 151 5.99 0.92 -0.26
N LEU A 152 6.37 0.62 0.97
CA LEU A 152 5.83 -0.54 1.71
C LEU A 152 4.33 -0.38 1.94
N ALA A 153 3.88 0.81 2.33
CA ALA A 153 2.47 1.12 2.53
C ALA A 153 1.60 0.97 1.27
N LEU A 154 2.20 1.04 0.05
CA LEU A 154 1.48 0.78 -1.19
C LEU A 154 1.02 -0.68 -1.35
N GLY A 155 1.57 -1.62 -0.58
CA GLY A 155 1.19 -3.03 -0.61
C GLY A 155 1.29 -3.65 -2.00
N LEU A 156 2.38 -3.36 -2.73
CA LEU A 156 2.58 -3.83 -4.10
C LEU A 156 2.54 -5.37 -4.17
N GLY A 157 1.63 -5.92 -4.95
CA GLY A 157 1.34 -7.35 -5.03
C GLY A 157 1.97 -8.05 -6.23
N ASP A 158 2.24 -7.35 -7.35
CA ASP A 158 2.83 -7.96 -8.53
C ASP A 158 4.27 -8.42 -8.27
N ARG A 159 4.53 -9.71 -8.38
CA ARG A 159 5.87 -10.28 -8.20
C ARG A 159 6.59 -10.51 -9.54
N ARG A 160 6.02 -10.03 -10.65
CA ARG A 160 6.53 -10.20 -12.01
C ARG A 160 6.82 -8.86 -12.69
N SER A 161 6.42 -8.73 -13.95
CA SER A 161 6.73 -7.56 -14.78
C SER A 161 5.78 -6.36 -14.57
N GLY A 162 4.67 -6.54 -13.86
CA GLY A 162 3.72 -5.49 -13.53
C GLY A 162 4.15 -4.60 -12.36
N TYR A 163 5.08 -5.06 -11.51
CA TYR A 163 5.52 -4.35 -10.31
C TYR A 163 5.86 -2.87 -10.52
N PRO A 164 6.66 -2.51 -11.56
CA PRO A 164 6.97 -1.10 -11.82
C PRO A 164 5.75 -0.25 -12.16
N LEU A 165 4.80 -0.83 -12.89
CA LEU A 165 3.56 -0.17 -13.30
C LEU A 165 2.59 -0.03 -12.11
N GLU A 166 2.46 -1.10 -11.32
CA GLU A 166 1.65 -1.10 -10.10
C GLU A 166 2.15 -0.04 -9.13
N ALA A 167 3.47 0.09 -8.94
CA ALA A 167 4.07 1.10 -8.08
C ALA A 167 3.64 2.53 -8.45
N VAL A 168 3.64 2.86 -9.75
CA VAL A 168 3.22 4.19 -10.23
C VAL A 168 1.73 4.41 -10.05
N LEU A 169 0.89 3.44 -10.40
CA LEU A 169 -0.57 3.54 -10.27
C LEU A 169 -1.00 3.61 -8.80
N SER A 170 -0.40 2.77 -7.95
CA SER A 170 -0.68 2.76 -6.52
C SER A 170 -0.19 4.04 -5.83
N ALA A 171 0.98 4.55 -6.20
CA ALA A 171 1.49 5.83 -5.70
C ALA A 171 0.53 6.98 -6.05
N SER A 172 0.07 7.03 -7.31
CA SER A 172 -0.92 8.02 -7.74
C SER A 172 -2.24 7.89 -6.96
N ALA A 173 -2.76 6.66 -6.81
CA ALA A 173 -3.99 6.41 -6.07
C ALA A 173 -3.86 6.73 -4.56
N ALA A 174 -2.66 6.66 -4.01
CA ALA A 174 -2.33 7.09 -2.64
C ALA A 174 -2.04 8.60 -2.54
N GLY A 175 -2.23 9.38 -3.60
CA GLY A 175 -2.00 10.82 -3.61
C GLY A 175 -0.53 11.24 -3.53
N MET A 176 0.41 10.34 -3.86
CA MET A 176 1.82 10.65 -3.89
C MET A 176 2.16 11.56 -5.08
N ARG A 177 3.03 12.54 -4.86
CA ARG A 177 3.56 13.41 -5.92
C ARG A 177 4.61 12.64 -6.70
N ILE A 178 4.34 12.41 -7.99
CA ILE A 178 5.21 11.66 -8.89
C ILE A 178 5.92 12.62 -9.83
N ALA A 179 7.25 12.49 -9.95
CA ALA A 179 8.07 13.30 -10.85
C ALA A 179 8.97 12.44 -11.73
N GLU A 180 9.44 13.02 -12.84
CA GLU A 180 10.46 12.43 -13.71
C GLU A 180 11.70 13.33 -13.78
N VAL A 181 12.86 12.69 -13.82
CA VAL A 181 14.14 13.36 -14.10
C VAL A 181 14.89 12.64 -15.23
N PRO A 182 15.58 13.33 -16.13
CA PRO A 182 16.31 12.67 -17.20
C PRO A 182 17.53 11.92 -16.67
N VAL A 183 17.71 10.67 -17.15
CA VAL A 183 18.87 9.83 -16.88
C VAL A 183 19.38 9.21 -18.18
N ASP A 184 20.69 9.05 -18.30
CA ASP A 184 21.32 8.47 -19.49
C ASP A 184 21.00 6.98 -19.59
N TYR A 185 20.65 6.54 -20.79
CA TYR A 185 20.35 5.13 -21.07
C TYR A 185 21.35 4.58 -22.09
N ARG A 186 22.10 3.59 -21.67
CA ARG A 186 23.20 2.95 -22.42
C ARG A 186 22.76 1.60 -22.99
N PRO A 187 23.46 1.06 -23.98
CA PRO A 187 23.31 -0.33 -24.34
C PRO A 187 23.61 -1.24 -23.13
N ARG A 188 22.73 -2.22 -22.88
CA ARG A 188 22.93 -3.17 -21.78
C ARG A 188 24.03 -4.18 -22.06
N ALA A 189 24.65 -4.70 -21.01
CA ALA A 189 25.70 -5.71 -21.10
C ALA A 189 25.13 -7.14 -21.20
N GLY A 190 24.14 -7.37 -22.07
CA GLY A 190 23.51 -8.69 -22.22
C GLY A 190 22.15 -8.66 -22.89
N ARG A 191 21.39 -9.77 -22.81
CA ARG A 191 20.03 -9.85 -23.34
C ARG A 191 18.99 -9.56 -22.28
N SER A 192 17.88 -8.89 -22.66
CA SER A 192 16.75 -8.66 -21.76
C SER A 192 16.17 -9.99 -21.26
N LYS A 193 16.10 -10.17 -19.96
CA LYS A 193 15.49 -11.34 -19.32
C LYS A 193 13.96 -11.29 -19.36
N VAL A 194 13.38 -10.08 -19.45
CA VAL A 194 11.92 -9.87 -19.48
C VAL A 194 11.40 -9.84 -20.90
N THR A 195 12.00 -9.05 -21.79
CA THR A 195 11.49 -8.82 -23.17
C THR A 195 12.37 -9.44 -24.25
N GLY A 196 13.43 -10.18 -23.90
CA GLY A 196 14.36 -10.83 -24.83
C GLY A 196 13.79 -12.04 -25.58
N THR A 197 12.58 -12.48 -25.21
CA THR A 197 11.87 -13.59 -25.86
C THR A 197 10.41 -13.22 -26.13
N VAL A 198 9.80 -13.81 -27.18
CA VAL A 198 8.38 -13.62 -27.50
C VAL A 198 7.48 -14.02 -26.34
N ARG A 199 7.81 -15.12 -25.64
CA ARG A 199 7.06 -15.60 -24.47
C ARG A 199 7.16 -14.61 -23.31
N GLY A 200 8.34 -14.09 -23.02
CA GLY A 200 8.57 -13.08 -21.97
C GLY A 200 7.83 -11.77 -22.28
N THR A 201 7.90 -11.29 -23.51
CA THR A 201 7.18 -10.08 -23.95
C THR A 201 5.66 -10.25 -23.80
N ARG A 202 5.08 -11.37 -24.28
CA ARG A 202 3.65 -11.66 -24.13
C ARG A 202 3.23 -11.70 -22.66
N GLN A 203 4.08 -12.29 -21.80
CA GLN A 203 3.80 -12.35 -20.36
C GLN A 203 3.86 -10.96 -19.73
N ALA A 204 4.87 -10.15 -20.03
CA ALA A 204 4.98 -8.78 -19.52
C ALA A 204 3.77 -7.92 -19.94
N VAL A 205 3.35 -8.01 -21.20
CA VAL A 205 2.14 -7.31 -21.69
C VAL A 205 0.89 -7.79 -20.95
N ARG A 206 0.76 -9.08 -20.67
CA ARG A 206 -0.37 -9.63 -19.90
C ARG A 206 -0.40 -9.10 -18.47
N ASP A 207 0.76 -9.12 -17.79
CA ASP A 207 0.90 -8.61 -16.42
C ASP A 207 0.54 -7.12 -16.35
N MET A 208 1.08 -6.30 -17.26
CA MET A 208 0.77 -4.87 -17.34
C MET A 208 -0.70 -4.60 -17.65
N ARG A 209 -1.33 -5.37 -18.57
CA ARG A 209 -2.75 -5.23 -18.88
C ARG A 209 -3.64 -5.55 -17.69
N ARG A 210 -3.27 -6.57 -16.89
CA ARG A 210 -3.99 -6.93 -15.66
C ARG A 210 -3.97 -5.76 -14.67
N VAL A 211 -2.80 -5.19 -14.42
CA VAL A 211 -2.63 -4.04 -13.52
C VAL A 211 -3.45 -2.83 -14.02
N LEU A 212 -3.36 -2.51 -15.31
CA LEU A 212 -4.11 -1.37 -15.91
C LEU A 212 -5.63 -1.56 -15.90
N ALA A 213 -6.11 -2.80 -15.96
CA ALA A 213 -7.55 -3.09 -16.03
C ALA A 213 -8.22 -3.17 -14.66
N ALA A 214 -7.45 -3.27 -13.58
CA ALA A 214 -7.99 -3.41 -12.24
C ALA A 214 -8.40 -2.02 -11.69
N PRO A 215 -9.70 -1.77 -11.43
CA PRO A 215 -10.12 -0.50 -10.85
C PRO A 215 -9.57 -0.41 -9.40
N PRO A 216 -9.09 0.77 -8.98
CA PRO A 216 -8.65 0.96 -7.60
C PRO A 216 -9.86 0.82 -6.64
N PRO A 217 -9.65 0.34 -5.41
CA PRO A 217 -10.73 0.13 -4.45
C PRO A 217 -11.36 1.43 -3.98
N THR A 218 -12.61 1.35 -3.49
CA THR A 218 -13.26 2.37 -2.68
C THR A 218 -13.06 2.02 -1.21
N LEU A 219 -12.43 2.90 -0.44
CA LEU A 219 -12.32 2.77 1.01
C LEU A 219 -13.49 3.47 1.69
N LEU A 220 -14.10 2.79 2.64
CA LEU A 220 -15.20 3.26 3.47
C LEU A 220 -14.73 3.29 4.92
N LEU A 221 -14.73 4.44 5.57
CA LEU A 221 -14.51 4.53 7.01
C LEU A 221 -15.84 4.87 7.67
N ILE A 222 -16.36 3.95 8.48
CA ILE A 222 -17.60 4.19 9.22
C ILE A 222 -17.28 4.62 10.64
N THR A 223 -17.84 5.75 11.07
CA THR A 223 -17.60 6.31 12.40
C THR A 223 -18.71 7.26 12.84
N LYS A 224 -18.72 7.57 14.14
CA LYS A 224 -19.44 8.71 14.71
C LYS A 224 -18.48 9.88 14.87
N ALA A 225 -18.96 11.09 14.74
CA ALA A 225 -18.19 12.26 15.10
C ALA A 225 -17.78 12.19 16.58
N PRO A 226 -16.50 12.45 16.92
CA PRO A 226 -16.06 12.45 18.33
C PRO A 226 -16.80 13.53 19.12
N GLN A 227 -17.62 13.10 20.08
CA GLN A 227 -18.41 14.00 20.92
C GLN A 227 -18.48 13.48 22.35
N PRO A 228 -18.31 14.36 23.37
CA PRO A 228 -18.45 13.99 24.77
C PRO A 228 -19.81 13.31 25.06
N GLY A 229 -19.77 12.23 25.82
CA GLY A 229 -20.95 11.42 26.19
C GLY A 229 -21.60 10.61 25.06
N ARG A 230 -21.10 10.70 23.81
CA ARG A 230 -21.60 9.92 22.65
C ARG A 230 -20.56 8.97 22.04
N SER A 231 -19.28 9.28 22.22
CA SER A 231 -18.17 8.50 21.69
C SER A 231 -17.44 7.77 22.80
N LYS A 232 -17.11 6.48 22.60
CA LYS A 232 -16.32 5.66 23.53
C LYS A 232 -16.83 5.69 24.99
N THR A 233 -18.14 5.64 25.18
CA THR A 233 -18.76 5.71 26.51
C THR A 233 -18.34 4.58 27.43
N ARG A 234 -17.84 3.45 26.91
CA ARG A 234 -17.27 2.35 27.70
C ARG A 234 -15.93 2.66 28.33
N LEU A 235 -15.26 3.75 27.92
CA LEU A 235 -14.05 4.23 28.60
C LEU A 235 -14.40 4.95 29.91
N THR A 236 -15.65 5.36 30.10
CA THR A 236 -16.14 5.93 31.38
C THR A 236 -16.42 4.78 32.38
N PRO A 237 -16.07 4.88 33.66
CA PRO A 237 -15.63 6.11 34.38
C PRO A 237 -14.11 6.33 34.41
N ALA A 238 -13.27 5.46 33.84
CA ALA A 238 -11.82 5.63 33.89
C ALA A 238 -11.34 6.94 33.23
N PHE A 239 -12.10 7.41 32.23
CA PHE A 239 -11.88 8.70 31.57
C PHE A 239 -13.15 9.55 31.63
N THR A 240 -13.02 10.87 31.65
CA THR A 240 -14.18 11.76 31.53
C THR A 240 -14.79 11.67 30.12
N PRO A 241 -16.06 12.09 29.94
CA PRO A 241 -16.66 12.12 28.61
C PRO A 241 -15.86 12.91 27.56
N GLU A 242 -15.21 14.01 27.99
CA GLU A 242 -14.35 14.86 27.16
C GLU A 242 -13.07 14.11 26.76
N GLN A 243 -12.42 13.44 27.71
CA GLN A 243 -11.23 12.62 27.46
C GLN A 243 -11.55 11.42 26.56
N ALA A 244 -12.69 10.76 26.76
CA ALA A 244 -13.14 9.66 25.92
C ALA A 244 -13.40 10.12 24.46
N ALA A 245 -13.98 11.31 24.28
CA ALA A 245 -14.19 11.91 22.98
C ALA A 245 -12.86 12.31 22.30
N ASP A 246 -11.90 12.85 23.05
CA ASP A 246 -10.58 13.20 22.52
C ASP A 246 -9.78 11.95 22.14
N LEU A 247 -9.82 10.87 22.93
CA LEU A 247 -9.25 9.57 22.57
C LEU A 247 -9.89 8.99 21.30
N ALA A 248 -11.23 9.09 21.17
CA ALA A 248 -11.92 8.68 19.94
C ALA A 248 -11.46 9.51 18.72
N GLY A 249 -11.26 10.82 18.91
CA GLY A 249 -10.73 11.72 17.88
C GLY A 249 -9.31 11.37 17.47
N ALA A 250 -8.44 11.03 18.43
CA ALA A 250 -7.08 10.61 18.15
C ALA A 250 -7.03 9.27 17.40
N ALA A 251 -7.81 8.27 17.83
CA ALA A 251 -7.94 6.98 17.14
C ALA A 251 -8.45 7.15 15.70
N LEU A 252 -9.47 7.98 15.50
CA LEU A 252 -10.00 8.32 14.19
C LEU A 252 -8.94 8.98 13.29
N ALA A 253 -8.17 9.93 13.84
CA ALA A 253 -7.11 10.61 13.10
C ALA A 253 -5.98 9.65 12.67
N ASP A 254 -5.62 8.69 13.52
CA ASP A 254 -4.62 7.67 13.19
C ASP A 254 -5.16 6.72 12.10
N THR A 255 -6.41 6.26 12.22
CA THR A 255 -7.06 5.41 11.19
C THR A 255 -7.17 6.14 9.85
N LEU A 256 -7.56 7.42 9.84
CA LEU A 256 -7.60 8.25 8.63
C LEU A 256 -6.21 8.38 8.00
N ALA A 257 -5.16 8.60 8.82
CA ALA A 257 -3.78 8.69 8.34
C ALA A 257 -3.30 7.36 7.74
N ALA A 258 -3.60 6.23 8.36
CA ALA A 258 -3.28 4.91 7.84
C ALA A 258 -4.00 4.64 6.51
N LEU A 259 -5.31 4.91 6.42
CA LEU A 259 -6.09 4.72 5.20
C LEU A 259 -5.70 5.68 4.07
N ALA A 260 -5.14 6.86 4.38
CA ALA A 260 -4.61 7.78 3.36
C ALA A 260 -3.44 7.17 2.59
N LEU A 261 -2.68 6.26 3.20
CA LEU A 261 -1.55 5.56 2.58
C LEU A 261 -1.98 4.36 1.74
N VAL A 262 -3.20 3.84 1.93
CA VAL A 262 -3.74 2.72 1.13
C VAL A 262 -4.14 3.22 -0.26
N PRO A 263 -3.67 2.61 -1.36
CA PRO A 263 -4.09 2.99 -2.71
C PRO A 263 -5.59 2.84 -2.90
N ALA A 264 -6.27 3.93 -3.25
CA ALA A 264 -7.72 3.95 -3.42
C ALA A 264 -8.15 4.92 -4.52
N GLY A 265 -9.20 4.56 -5.25
CA GLY A 265 -9.83 5.46 -6.22
C GLY A 265 -10.76 6.48 -5.55
N ARG A 266 -11.36 6.09 -4.43
CA ARG A 266 -12.22 6.95 -3.60
C ARG A 266 -12.06 6.63 -2.13
N ARG A 267 -12.25 7.63 -1.29
CA ARG A 267 -12.29 7.51 0.17
C ARG A 267 -13.56 8.15 0.67
N LEU A 268 -14.43 7.36 1.28
CA LEU A 268 -15.74 7.79 1.77
C LEU A 268 -15.75 7.71 3.30
N LEU A 269 -16.03 8.81 3.95
CA LEU A 269 -16.29 8.87 5.39
C LEU A 269 -17.79 8.73 5.62
N VAL A 270 -18.22 7.57 6.09
CA VAL A 270 -19.63 7.28 6.43
C VAL A 270 -19.86 7.75 7.87
N LEU A 271 -20.37 8.96 8.03
CA LEU A 271 -20.33 9.70 9.29
C LEU A 271 -21.72 9.85 9.92
N ASP A 272 -21.80 9.55 11.23
CA ASP A 272 -22.89 9.95 12.11
C ASP A 272 -22.49 11.23 12.86
N GLY A 273 -23.03 12.37 12.47
CA GLY A 273 -22.69 13.69 12.97
C GLY A 273 -22.02 14.59 11.92
N GLU A 274 -21.45 15.69 12.37
CA GLU A 274 -20.82 16.69 11.48
C GLU A 274 -19.31 16.48 11.36
N PRO A 275 -18.72 16.70 10.16
CA PRO A 275 -17.29 16.64 9.98
C PRO A 275 -16.59 17.78 10.74
N GLY A 276 -15.49 17.46 11.43
CA GLY A 276 -14.66 18.41 12.15
C GLY A 276 -13.34 18.73 11.44
N ARG A 277 -12.50 19.54 12.08
CA ARG A 277 -11.15 19.90 11.60
C ARG A 277 -10.19 18.69 11.54
N TRP A 278 -10.55 17.57 12.13
CA TRP A 278 -9.83 16.30 12.10
C TRP A 278 -9.93 15.57 10.76
N LEU A 279 -10.87 15.99 9.85
CA LEU A 279 -11.04 15.36 8.54
C LEU A 279 -10.01 15.91 7.56
N PRO A 280 -9.08 15.07 7.04
CA PRO A 280 -8.11 15.50 6.05
C PRO A 280 -8.78 15.68 4.66
N PRO A 281 -8.17 16.44 3.75
CA PRO A 281 -8.64 16.56 2.38
C PRO A 281 -8.64 15.21 1.65
N GLY A 282 -9.48 15.09 0.62
CA GLY A 282 -9.56 13.87 -0.22
C GLY A 282 -10.54 12.81 0.28
N TRP A 283 -11.32 13.11 1.32
CA TRP A 283 -12.44 12.29 1.80
C TRP A 283 -13.77 12.90 1.39
N GLU A 284 -14.66 12.08 0.83
CA GLU A 284 -16.06 12.44 0.57
C GLU A 284 -16.89 12.04 1.80
N VAL A 285 -17.63 12.98 2.38
CA VAL A 285 -18.48 12.71 3.55
C VAL A 285 -19.84 12.18 3.09
N VAL A 286 -20.24 11.06 3.64
CA VAL A 286 -21.54 10.41 3.39
C VAL A 286 -22.25 10.27 4.73
N PRO A 287 -23.41 10.88 4.93
CA PRO A 287 -24.18 10.71 6.15
C PRO A 287 -24.58 9.25 6.36
N GLN A 288 -24.54 8.76 7.59
CA GLN A 288 -25.10 7.47 7.93
C GLN A 288 -26.63 7.49 7.82
N CYS A 289 -27.22 6.42 7.29
CA CYS A 289 -28.66 6.26 7.31
C CYS A 289 -29.17 5.93 8.73
N GLY A 290 -30.46 6.06 8.95
CA GLY A 290 -31.11 5.61 10.18
C GLY A 290 -31.10 4.07 10.34
N GLY A 291 -31.33 3.64 11.56
CA GLY A 291 -31.40 2.21 11.91
C GLY A 291 -30.13 1.66 12.55
N GLY A 292 -30.05 0.34 12.67
CA GLY A 292 -28.94 -0.39 13.30
C GLY A 292 -27.65 -0.31 12.47
N LEU A 293 -26.54 -0.71 13.09
CA LEU A 293 -25.21 -0.71 12.43
C LEU A 293 -25.20 -1.64 11.20
N ASP A 294 -25.93 -2.75 11.23
CA ASP A 294 -26.15 -3.67 10.11
C ASP A 294 -26.67 -2.95 8.84
N ARG A 295 -27.70 -2.11 9.01
CA ARG A 295 -28.28 -1.31 7.92
C ARG A 295 -27.32 -0.20 7.46
N ARG A 296 -26.65 0.45 8.40
CA ARG A 296 -25.69 1.53 8.09
C ARG A 296 -24.51 1.00 7.25
N ILE A 297 -23.97 -0.16 7.58
CA ILE A 297 -22.90 -0.79 6.80
C ILE A 297 -23.42 -1.24 5.42
N ALA A 298 -24.59 -1.85 5.34
CA ALA A 298 -25.20 -2.24 4.06
C ALA A 298 -25.42 -1.03 3.15
N ALA A 299 -25.92 0.09 3.69
CA ALA A 299 -26.11 1.34 2.96
C ALA A 299 -24.78 1.95 2.46
N ALA A 300 -23.70 1.83 3.24
CA ALA A 300 -22.36 2.27 2.83
C ALA A 300 -21.88 1.49 1.60
N PHE A 301 -22.01 0.16 1.58
CA PHE A 301 -21.69 -0.66 0.41
C PHE A 301 -22.59 -0.34 -0.79
N ALA A 302 -23.89 -0.14 -0.57
CA ALA A 302 -24.81 0.27 -1.62
C ALA A 302 -24.42 1.63 -2.24
N HIS A 303 -23.95 2.56 -1.41
CA HIS A 303 -23.44 3.86 -1.88
C HIS A 303 -22.18 3.69 -2.72
N ALA A 304 -21.20 2.92 -2.25
CA ALA A 304 -19.97 2.61 -3.00
C ALA A 304 -20.28 1.94 -4.35
N ALA A 305 -21.22 0.99 -4.37
CA ALA A 305 -21.67 0.31 -5.60
C ALA A 305 -22.24 1.27 -6.65
N ARG A 306 -22.97 2.30 -6.22
CA ARG A 306 -23.49 3.34 -7.14
C ARG A 306 -22.39 4.21 -7.72
N LEU A 307 -21.40 4.60 -6.90
CA LEU A 307 -20.32 5.49 -7.33
C LEU A 307 -19.28 4.77 -8.20
N ALA A 308 -18.98 3.50 -7.88
CA ALA A 308 -17.94 2.73 -8.55
C ALA A 308 -18.32 1.23 -8.65
N PRO A 309 -19.27 0.86 -9.53
CA PRO A 309 -19.88 -0.48 -9.54
C PRO A 309 -18.92 -1.63 -9.89
N ARG A 310 -17.75 -1.31 -10.44
CA ARG A 310 -16.72 -2.30 -10.79
C ARG A 310 -15.53 -2.31 -9.83
N ALA A 311 -15.44 -1.33 -8.94
CA ALA A 311 -14.38 -1.23 -7.96
C ALA A 311 -14.71 -2.06 -6.72
N PRO A 312 -13.77 -2.77 -6.12
CA PRO A 312 -13.98 -3.35 -4.80
C PRO A 312 -14.23 -2.25 -3.79
N ALA A 313 -15.00 -2.57 -2.77
CA ALA A 313 -15.20 -1.69 -1.62
C ALA A 313 -14.72 -2.37 -0.36
N LEU A 314 -13.98 -1.66 0.49
CA LEU A 314 -13.56 -2.11 1.80
C LEU A 314 -14.02 -1.11 2.85
N LEU A 315 -14.80 -1.58 3.80
CA LEU A 315 -15.24 -0.82 4.96
C LEU A 315 -14.35 -1.14 6.15
N VAL A 316 -13.94 -0.10 6.88
CA VAL A 316 -13.11 -0.16 8.09
C VAL A 316 -13.81 0.62 9.21
N GLY A 317 -13.74 0.13 10.45
CA GLY A 317 -14.10 0.86 11.66
C GLY A 317 -13.03 1.88 12.07
N SER A 318 -13.37 2.80 12.95
CA SER A 318 -12.44 3.84 13.46
C SER A 318 -11.71 3.45 14.74
N ASP A 319 -11.89 2.22 15.22
CA ASP A 319 -11.51 1.80 16.56
C ASP A 319 -10.18 1.06 16.64
N THR A 320 -9.44 1.01 15.52
CA THR A 320 -8.15 0.31 15.38
C THR A 320 -7.03 1.26 14.97
N PRO A 321 -6.57 2.17 15.87
CA PRO A 321 -5.54 3.17 15.54
C PRO A 321 -4.18 2.57 15.21
N GLN A 322 -3.93 1.30 15.56
CA GLN A 322 -2.74 0.52 15.22
C GLN A 322 -2.75 -0.09 13.79
N LEU A 323 -3.73 0.27 12.97
CA LEU A 323 -3.87 -0.27 11.61
C LEU A 323 -2.61 -0.05 10.78
N ASP A 324 -2.00 -1.16 10.31
CA ASP A 324 -0.94 -1.11 9.30
C ASP A 324 -1.56 -0.97 7.90
N PRO A 325 -1.25 0.10 7.16
CA PRO A 325 -1.72 0.28 5.79
C PRO A 325 -1.41 -0.92 4.87
N ALA A 326 -0.27 -1.60 5.05
CA ALA A 326 0.14 -2.74 4.25
C ALA A 326 -0.80 -3.93 4.42
N ALA A 327 -1.41 -4.10 5.58
CA ALA A 327 -2.40 -5.15 5.85
C ALA A 327 -3.63 -5.05 4.94
N LEU A 328 -3.96 -3.84 4.47
CA LEU A 328 -5.06 -3.61 3.52
C LEU A 328 -4.58 -3.49 2.08
N ALA A 329 -3.49 -2.75 1.86
CA ALA A 329 -3.03 -2.43 0.51
C ALA A 329 -2.64 -3.68 -0.27
N ALA A 330 -1.93 -4.64 0.33
CA ALA A 330 -1.51 -5.87 -0.33
C ALA A 330 -2.69 -6.75 -0.78
N PRO A 331 -3.67 -7.11 0.07
CA PRO A 331 -4.84 -7.90 -0.34
C PRO A 331 -5.71 -7.20 -1.39
N LEU A 332 -5.76 -5.87 -1.39
CA LEU A 332 -6.54 -5.07 -2.33
C LEU A 332 -5.81 -4.76 -3.64
N SER A 333 -4.53 -5.10 -3.75
CA SER A 333 -3.74 -4.85 -4.96
C SER A 333 -4.32 -5.57 -6.18
N ALA A 334 -4.06 -5.04 -7.36
CA ALA A 334 -4.54 -5.61 -8.62
C ALA A 334 -4.13 -7.08 -8.83
N THR A 335 -3.05 -7.51 -8.20
CA THR A 335 -2.44 -8.84 -8.36
C THR A 335 -2.88 -9.84 -7.32
N GLU A 336 -3.01 -9.41 -6.06
CA GLU A 336 -3.41 -10.29 -4.94
C GLU A 336 -4.93 -10.48 -4.85
N ARG A 337 -5.71 -9.50 -5.35
CA ARG A 337 -7.17 -9.51 -5.33
C ARG A 337 -7.84 -10.65 -6.12
N PRO A 338 -7.34 -11.12 -7.30
CA PRO A 338 -7.99 -12.20 -8.02
C PRO A 338 -8.16 -13.46 -7.19
N GLY A 339 -9.38 -14.02 -7.20
CA GLY A 339 -9.74 -15.22 -6.44
C GLY A 339 -10.31 -14.96 -5.05
N ALA A 340 -10.43 -13.69 -4.61
CA ALA A 340 -11.20 -13.31 -3.44
C ALA A 340 -12.48 -12.60 -3.86
N ASP A 341 -13.62 -12.98 -3.27
CA ASP A 341 -14.90 -12.29 -3.44
C ASP A 341 -15.17 -11.33 -2.28
N ALA A 342 -14.58 -11.60 -1.12
CA ALA A 342 -14.68 -10.78 0.07
C ALA A 342 -13.36 -10.77 0.88
N TRP A 343 -13.20 -9.76 1.71
CA TRP A 343 -12.15 -9.64 2.73
C TRP A 343 -12.81 -9.49 4.09
N PHE A 344 -12.26 -10.15 5.09
CA PHE A 344 -12.79 -10.11 6.44
C PHE A 344 -11.65 -9.89 7.44
N GLY A 345 -11.71 -8.80 8.19
CA GLY A 345 -10.78 -8.46 9.27
C GLY A 345 -11.43 -8.72 10.62
N PRO A 346 -11.10 -9.83 11.31
CA PRO A 346 -11.68 -10.13 12.60
C PRO A 346 -11.18 -9.16 13.68
N ALA A 347 -12.08 -8.78 14.61
CA ALA A 347 -11.75 -8.13 15.86
C ALA A 347 -11.64 -9.16 16.99
N GLU A 348 -10.76 -8.89 17.99
CA GLU A 348 -10.53 -9.83 19.11
C GLU A 348 -11.78 -10.01 19.99
N ASP A 349 -12.70 -9.04 20.01
CA ASP A 349 -13.96 -9.08 20.74
C ASP A 349 -15.02 -10.00 20.11
N GLY A 350 -14.70 -10.64 18.95
CA GLY A 350 -15.61 -11.46 18.17
C GLY A 350 -16.41 -10.69 17.11
N GLY A 351 -16.18 -9.39 16.97
CA GLY A 351 -16.67 -8.54 15.89
C GLY A 351 -15.80 -8.60 14.63
N PHE A 352 -15.78 -7.50 13.90
CA PHE A 352 -14.87 -7.28 12.78
C PHE A 352 -14.49 -5.79 12.68
N TRP A 353 -13.24 -5.54 12.38
CA TRP A 353 -12.72 -4.19 12.14
C TRP A 353 -12.76 -3.82 10.66
N ALA A 354 -12.80 -4.82 9.75
CA ALA A 354 -12.90 -4.62 8.31
C ALA A 354 -13.79 -5.65 7.64
N LEU A 355 -14.52 -5.19 6.62
CA LEU A 355 -15.31 -6.02 5.70
C LEU A 355 -15.15 -5.47 4.28
N GLY A 356 -14.78 -6.32 3.33
CA GLY A 356 -14.62 -5.94 1.93
C GLY A 356 -15.42 -6.83 0.99
N LEU A 357 -15.87 -6.25 -0.13
CA LEU A 357 -16.54 -6.95 -1.23
C LEU A 357 -15.81 -6.63 -2.54
N ALA A 358 -15.40 -7.64 -3.28
CA ALA A 358 -14.73 -7.48 -4.58
C ALA A 358 -15.67 -6.85 -5.63
N ARG A 359 -16.96 -7.11 -5.51
CA ARG A 359 -18.01 -6.52 -6.34
C ARG A 359 -19.15 -6.10 -5.41
N PRO A 360 -19.11 -4.88 -4.88
CA PRO A 360 -20.16 -4.40 -4.00
C PRO A 360 -21.48 -4.30 -4.77
N ASP A 361 -22.54 -4.82 -4.17
CA ASP A 361 -23.90 -4.77 -4.67
C ASP A 361 -24.85 -4.52 -3.50
N ALA A 362 -25.84 -3.64 -3.71
CA ALA A 362 -26.75 -3.23 -2.64
C ALA A 362 -27.56 -4.40 -2.07
N ARG A 363 -28.06 -5.29 -2.95
CA ARG A 363 -28.86 -6.45 -2.52
C ARG A 363 -28.00 -7.50 -1.81
N LEU A 364 -26.78 -7.69 -2.29
CA LEU A 364 -25.83 -8.59 -1.64
C LEU A 364 -25.48 -8.07 -0.24
N ALA A 365 -25.11 -6.80 -0.12
CA ALA A 365 -24.77 -6.19 1.17
C ALA A 365 -25.94 -6.30 2.18
N GLU A 366 -27.17 -6.07 1.73
CA GLU A 366 -28.36 -6.23 2.56
C GLU A 366 -28.53 -7.68 3.03
N ARG A 367 -28.43 -8.66 2.14
CA ARG A 367 -28.53 -10.10 2.51
C ARG A 367 -27.41 -10.54 3.47
N LEU A 368 -26.21 -10.00 3.32
CA LEU A 368 -25.09 -10.33 4.19
C LEU A 368 -25.22 -9.75 5.59
N LEU A 369 -25.81 -8.57 5.73
CA LEU A 369 -25.71 -7.79 6.97
C LEU A 369 -27.06 -7.62 7.70
N HIS A 370 -28.17 -7.50 6.99
CA HIS A 370 -29.47 -7.21 7.61
C HIS A 370 -29.85 -8.25 8.68
N GLY A 371 -30.18 -7.77 9.89
CA GLY A 371 -30.55 -8.61 11.03
C GLY A 371 -29.38 -9.41 11.65
N VAL A 372 -28.11 -9.11 11.30
CA VAL A 372 -26.98 -9.62 12.05
C VAL A 372 -26.86 -8.83 13.35
N PRO A 373 -26.82 -9.51 14.52
CA PRO A 373 -26.55 -8.83 15.78
C PRO A 373 -25.19 -8.14 15.73
N MET A 374 -25.16 -6.81 15.85
CA MET A 374 -23.94 -6.02 15.82
C MET A 374 -23.45 -5.73 17.24
N SER A 375 -22.15 -5.48 17.38
CA SER A 375 -21.49 -5.19 18.68
C SER A 375 -21.66 -6.32 19.70
N THR A 376 -21.62 -7.56 19.24
CA THR A 376 -21.65 -8.78 20.06
C THR A 376 -20.49 -9.70 19.69
N ALA A 377 -20.10 -10.59 20.59
CA ALA A 377 -19.05 -11.59 20.34
C ALA A 377 -19.37 -12.58 19.19
N GLU A 378 -20.61 -12.62 18.74
CA GLU A 378 -21.04 -13.47 17.62
C GLU A 378 -21.07 -12.77 16.27
N THR A 379 -20.94 -11.45 16.24
CA THR A 379 -21.10 -10.63 15.02
C THR A 379 -20.23 -11.15 13.89
N GLY A 380 -18.94 -11.32 14.13
CA GLY A 380 -17.97 -11.76 13.12
C GLY A 380 -18.26 -13.18 12.61
N ARG A 381 -18.61 -14.10 13.51
CA ARG A 381 -18.98 -15.46 13.13
C ARG A 381 -20.20 -15.46 12.21
N ARG A 382 -21.25 -14.71 12.57
CA ARG A 382 -22.48 -14.62 11.78
C ARG A 382 -22.27 -14.00 10.40
N VAL A 383 -21.43 -12.98 10.29
CA VAL A 383 -21.08 -12.39 8.98
C VAL A 383 -20.33 -13.41 8.13
N ARG A 384 -19.35 -14.15 8.68
CA ARG A 384 -18.63 -15.20 7.94
C ARG A 384 -19.55 -16.32 7.46
N GLU A 385 -20.48 -16.79 8.31
CA GLU A 385 -21.48 -17.79 7.94
C GLU A 385 -22.31 -17.34 6.74
N ARG A 386 -22.72 -16.06 6.71
CA ARG A 386 -23.47 -15.51 5.58
C ARG A 386 -22.62 -15.36 4.32
N LEU A 387 -21.36 -14.92 4.44
CA LEU A 387 -20.44 -14.89 3.30
C LEU A 387 -20.28 -16.29 2.68
N ALA A 388 -20.06 -17.30 3.52
CA ALA A 388 -19.95 -18.69 3.08
C ALA A 388 -21.25 -19.23 2.47
N ALA A 389 -22.41 -18.95 3.08
CA ALA A 389 -23.72 -19.36 2.57
C ALA A 389 -24.04 -18.76 1.19
N HIS A 390 -23.46 -17.61 0.85
CA HIS A 390 -23.55 -17.01 -0.48
C HIS A 390 -22.44 -17.48 -1.45
N GLY A 391 -21.66 -18.49 -1.07
CA GLY A 391 -20.61 -19.06 -1.91
C GLY A 391 -19.41 -18.13 -2.18
N LEU A 392 -19.22 -17.11 -1.33
CA LEU A 392 -18.14 -16.15 -1.52
C LEU A 392 -16.81 -16.70 -1.00
N VAL A 393 -15.75 -16.57 -1.80
CA VAL A 393 -14.39 -16.87 -1.38
C VAL A 393 -13.87 -15.72 -0.54
N VAL A 394 -13.71 -15.96 0.77
CA VAL A 394 -13.26 -14.96 1.75
C VAL A 394 -11.76 -15.04 1.94
N ARG A 395 -11.09 -13.90 1.87
CA ARG A 395 -9.70 -13.74 2.30
C ARG A 395 -9.68 -13.09 3.69
N GLU A 396 -9.11 -13.78 4.65
CA GLU A 396 -8.93 -13.23 5.99
C GLU A 396 -7.82 -12.18 5.99
N LEU A 397 -8.07 -11.10 6.71
CA LEU A 397 -7.10 -10.07 7.09
C LEU A 397 -6.58 -10.37 8.49
N PRO A 398 -5.45 -9.77 8.93
CA PRO A 398 -4.96 -9.93 10.30
C PRO A 398 -6.03 -9.58 11.33
N ALA A 399 -6.07 -10.32 12.44
CA ALA A 399 -6.90 -9.95 13.58
C ALA A 399 -6.34 -8.69 14.24
N LEU A 400 -7.22 -7.76 14.62
CA LEU A 400 -6.84 -6.56 15.37
C LEU A 400 -7.66 -6.46 16.64
N LEU A 401 -7.05 -5.82 17.65
CA LEU A 401 -7.72 -5.42 18.87
C LEU A 401 -8.37 -4.05 18.65
N ASP A 402 -9.64 -3.94 18.89
CA ASP A 402 -10.35 -2.66 18.89
C ASP A 402 -10.35 -2.02 20.30
N VAL A 403 -10.42 -0.71 20.33
CA VAL A 403 -10.48 0.04 21.59
C VAL A 403 -11.92 0.09 22.07
N ASP A 404 -12.29 -0.81 22.98
CA ASP A 404 -13.63 -0.81 23.59
C ASP A 404 -13.61 -0.32 25.05
N GLY A 405 -12.71 -0.86 25.87
CA GLY A 405 -12.56 -0.52 27.26
C GLY A 405 -11.20 0.09 27.62
N PRO A 406 -11.00 0.49 28.87
CA PRO A 406 -9.72 1.06 29.35
C PRO A 406 -8.52 0.10 29.19
N ASP A 407 -8.73 -1.20 29.40
CA ASP A 407 -7.68 -2.22 29.25
C ASP A 407 -7.28 -2.39 27.80
N ASP A 408 -8.26 -2.38 26.88
CA ASP A 408 -8.00 -2.41 25.43
C ASP A 408 -7.25 -1.17 24.97
N ALA A 409 -7.62 0.01 25.50
CA ALA A 409 -6.92 1.26 25.22
C ALA A 409 -5.43 1.17 25.59
N ALA A 410 -5.12 0.61 26.75
CA ALA A 410 -3.74 0.42 27.22
C ALA A 410 -2.97 -0.58 26.33
N ARG A 411 -3.60 -1.71 25.96
CA ARG A 411 -3.02 -2.74 25.08
C ARG A 411 -2.76 -2.17 23.68
N VAL A 412 -3.72 -1.47 23.08
CA VAL A 412 -3.59 -0.86 21.76
C VAL A 412 -2.50 0.20 21.75
N ALA A 413 -2.41 1.05 22.78
CA ALA A 413 -1.34 2.04 22.89
C ALA A 413 0.05 1.40 23.02
N ALA A 414 0.17 0.24 23.67
CA ALA A 414 1.41 -0.52 23.76
C ALA A 414 1.81 -1.14 22.41
N LEU A 415 0.83 -1.61 21.61
CA LEU A 415 1.06 -2.17 20.27
C LEU A 415 1.51 -1.10 19.26
N ALA A 416 1.05 0.15 19.42
CA ALA A 416 1.35 1.24 18.50
C ALA A 416 1.74 2.53 19.24
N PRO A 417 2.91 2.55 19.91
CA PRO A 417 3.31 3.64 20.80
C PRO A 417 3.56 4.98 20.10
N GLY A 418 3.74 4.96 18.78
CA GLY A 418 3.95 6.15 17.93
C GLY A 418 2.67 6.84 17.46
N THR A 419 1.48 6.31 17.79
CA THR A 419 0.20 6.87 17.37
C THR A 419 -0.20 8.09 18.21
N ARG A 420 -1.06 8.94 17.65
CA ARG A 420 -1.69 10.05 18.36
C ARG A 420 -2.53 9.53 19.53
N PHE A 421 -3.23 8.41 19.30
CA PHE A 421 -4.02 7.73 20.33
C PHE A 421 -3.16 7.37 21.53
N ALA A 422 -2.01 6.72 21.33
CA ALA A 422 -1.10 6.36 22.41
C ALA A 422 -0.52 7.59 23.12
N ALA A 423 -0.23 8.67 22.40
CA ALA A 423 0.23 9.92 22.98
C ALA A 423 -0.85 10.52 23.90
N ARG A 424 -2.10 10.62 23.43
CA ARG A 424 -3.22 11.13 24.23
C ARG A 424 -3.52 10.27 25.44
N LEU A 425 -3.47 8.95 25.30
CA LEU A 425 -3.69 8.06 26.42
C LEU A 425 -2.66 8.29 27.53
N ARG A 426 -1.37 8.48 27.18
CA ARG A 426 -0.31 8.81 28.17
C ARG A 426 -0.55 10.13 28.88
N GLU A 427 -1.12 11.13 28.22
CA GLU A 427 -1.45 12.41 28.83
C GLU A 427 -2.56 12.28 29.91
N TYR A 428 -3.47 11.33 29.75
CA TYR A 428 -4.60 11.10 30.65
C TYR A 428 -4.34 10.00 31.69
N ALA A 429 -3.32 9.16 31.47
CA ALA A 429 -2.95 8.15 32.45
C ALA A 429 -2.39 8.86 33.70
N PRO A 430 -2.82 8.50 34.92
CA PRO A 430 -2.20 9.02 36.12
C PRO A 430 -0.71 8.71 36.14
N ALA A 431 0.12 9.69 36.47
CA ALA A 431 1.57 9.47 36.60
C ALA A 431 1.78 8.23 37.50
N PRO A 432 2.71 7.31 37.14
CA PRO A 432 3.01 6.18 38.03
C PRO A 432 3.38 6.73 39.37
N GLY A 433 2.58 6.41 40.38
CA GLY A 433 2.87 6.79 41.75
C GLY A 433 4.28 6.32 42.15
N PRO A 434 4.99 7.01 43.03
CA PRO A 434 6.32 6.62 43.42
C PRO A 434 6.28 5.16 43.87
N ALA A 435 7.16 4.34 43.32
CA ALA A 435 7.32 2.93 43.71
C ALA A 435 7.51 2.85 45.22
N ARG A 436 6.57 2.17 45.88
CA ARG A 436 6.68 1.89 47.29
C ARG A 436 7.68 0.77 47.56
#